data_6ca348e0eaf3f0478df99c6950fdbcc2
#
_entry.id   6ca348e0eaf3f0478df99c6950fdbcc2
#
_cell.length_a   1.000
_cell.length_b   1.000
_cell.length_c   1.000
_cell.angle_alpha   90.00
_cell.angle_beta   90.00
_cell.angle_gamma   90.00
#
_symmetry.space_group_name_H-M   'P 1'
#
loop_
_entity.id
_entity.type
_entity.pdbx_description
1 polymer ?
#
loop_
_entity_poly.entity_id
_entity_poly.type
_entity_poly.pdbx_seq_one_letter_code
_entity_poly.pdbx_strand_id
1 'polypeptide(L)'
;STPNRSPFWGYRHRARFTVRDVTKKGGVLVGFHERSSSYVADMHSCAILPKHVSDMIDPLRELVSTLTIRQRLPQIEVAVDGHGRTALVFRNLEPLGEGDEEKLLAFGDQYGADIWLQAKGPDSAAPIRPELENALGLYLSEFDVRIAFKPTDFTQVNHALNETMVSRAVRLLRLTPESRVVDFFCGLGNFTLPLARRSARVIGLEGSEGLVSRAKAGAAENGLADKTDFVARNLFTWSEQDWDAIWKKMGGIDRLLLDPPREGAQAVCQVLAATDKRPERVVYVSCNPATLARDCAILQHQGGWRLLEAGVMNMFPHTGHVESMAVLVPGPKPIPSEKAEDKAESGDSRPAEAA
;
A
#
# COMPACT_ATOMS: atom_id res chain seq x y z
N SER A 1 -21.52 17.88 0.14
CA SER A 1 -20.86 17.18 1.25
C SER A 1 -19.50 17.81 1.47
N THR A 2 -19.28 18.35 2.67
CA THR A 2 -18.00 18.89 3.10
C THR A 2 -16.92 17.83 2.88
N PRO A 3 -15.77 18.15 2.24
CA PRO A 3 -14.68 17.20 2.14
C PRO A 3 -14.24 16.86 3.58
N ASN A 4 -14.24 15.57 3.92
CA ASN A 4 -13.63 15.08 5.14
C ASN A 4 -12.15 15.51 5.08
N ARG A 5 -11.81 16.57 5.79
CA ARG A 5 -10.44 17.05 5.86
C ARG A 5 -9.71 16.12 6.83
N SER A 6 -8.85 15.27 6.29
CA SER A 6 -7.84 14.61 7.10
C SER A 6 -7.12 15.66 7.96
N PRO A 7 -6.82 15.38 9.21
CA PRO A 7 -6.02 16.28 10.02
C PRO A 7 -4.68 16.53 9.34
N PHE A 8 -4.22 17.80 9.33
CA PHE A 8 -2.89 18.13 8.79
C PHE A 8 -1.76 17.63 9.70
N TRP A 9 -2.06 17.39 10.97
CA TRP A 9 -1.13 16.98 12.01
C TRP A 9 -1.61 15.70 12.69
N GLY A 10 -0.69 14.92 13.26
CA GLY A 10 -1.04 13.69 13.96
C GLY A 10 -1.59 12.58 13.06
N TYR A 11 -1.50 12.74 11.75
CA TYR A 11 -2.15 11.83 10.78
C TYR A 11 -1.36 10.56 10.50
N ARG A 12 -0.06 10.56 10.82
CA ARG A 12 0.86 9.50 10.40
C ARG A 12 0.93 8.39 11.44
N HIS A 13 0.18 7.34 11.22
CA HIS A 13 0.05 6.19 12.12
C HIS A 13 1.18 5.16 11.98
N ARG A 14 2.15 5.41 11.11
CA ARG A 14 3.30 4.52 10.93
C ARG A 14 4.57 5.32 10.69
N ALA A 15 5.62 4.96 11.42
CA ALA A 15 6.93 5.61 11.30
C ALA A 15 8.06 4.60 11.54
N ARG A 16 9.24 4.93 11.04
CA ARG A 16 10.47 4.18 11.27
C ARG A 16 11.50 5.15 11.79
N PHE A 17 11.75 5.10 13.09
CA PHE A 17 12.81 5.85 13.71
C PHE A 17 14.17 5.16 13.48
N THR A 18 15.18 5.95 13.13
CA THR A 18 16.57 5.53 13.18
C THR A 18 17.09 5.79 14.58
N VAL A 19 17.83 4.82 15.11
CA VAL A 19 18.48 4.89 16.43
C VAL A 19 19.99 4.98 16.22
N ARG A 20 20.65 5.90 16.92
CA ARG A 20 22.12 6.05 16.93
C ARG A 20 22.61 6.43 18.31
N ASP A 21 23.61 5.70 18.79
CA ASP A 21 24.38 6.10 19.97
C ASP A 21 25.51 7.03 19.53
N VAL A 22 25.40 8.32 19.87
CA VAL A 22 26.31 9.39 19.42
C VAL A 22 26.86 10.12 20.63
N THR A 23 27.98 9.67 21.15
CA THR A 23 28.62 10.24 22.35
C THR A 23 28.86 11.76 22.25
N LYS A 24 29.20 12.27 21.06
CA LYS A 24 29.42 13.72 20.81
C LYS A 24 28.14 14.56 20.90
N LYS A 25 26.95 13.94 20.79
CA LYS A 25 25.64 14.61 20.89
C LYS A 25 24.91 14.27 22.20
N GLY A 26 25.62 13.77 23.19
CA GLY A 26 25.06 13.50 24.52
C GLY A 26 24.41 12.12 24.68
N GLY A 27 24.59 11.18 23.73
CA GLY A 27 24.09 9.81 23.87
C GLY A 27 23.19 9.33 22.73
N VAL A 28 22.15 8.60 23.07
CA VAL A 28 21.25 7.97 22.08
C VAL A 28 20.34 9.00 21.44
N LEU A 29 20.29 8.98 20.10
CA LEU A 29 19.31 9.70 19.29
C LEU A 29 18.27 8.71 18.76
N VAL A 30 17.00 9.10 18.82
CA VAL A 30 15.87 8.41 18.19
C VAL A 30 15.14 9.45 17.32
N GLY A 31 15.11 9.22 16.00
CA GLY A 31 14.52 10.21 15.10
C GLY A 31 14.58 9.81 13.64
N PHE A 32 14.37 10.77 12.76
CA PHE A 32 14.47 10.60 11.31
C PHE A 32 15.83 11.09 10.80
N HIS A 33 16.21 10.65 9.61
CA HIS A 33 17.36 11.21 8.92
C HIS A 33 17.11 12.68 8.56
N GLU A 34 18.14 13.50 8.71
CA GLU A 34 18.16 14.85 8.14
C GLU A 34 18.04 14.77 6.61
N ARG A 35 17.49 15.80 6.00
CA ARG A 35 17.28 15.83 4.55
C ARG A 35 18.61 15.67 3.82
N SER A 36 18.66 14.70 2.89
CA SER A 36 19.85 14.40 2.08
C SER A 36 21.11 14.08 2.90
N SER A 37 20.95 13.51 4.09
CA SER A 37 22.03 13.21 5.02
C SER A 37 21.86 11.79 5.60
N SER A 38 22.97 11.20 6.08
CA SER A 38 22.97 9.97 6.87
C SER A 38 22.87 10.23 8.38
N TYR A 39 22.89 11.49 8.79
CA TYR A 39 22.78 11.86 10.20
C TYR A 39 21.33 11.77 10.69
N VAL A 40 21.18 11.39 11.95
CA VAL A 40 19.88 11.40 12.63
C VAL A 40 19.66 12.78 13.23
N ALA A 41 18.49 13.36 12.93
CA ALA A 41 18.09 14.63 13.52
C ALA A 41 17.92 14.49 15.03
N ASP A 42 18.45 15.46 15.77
CA ASP A 42 18.21 15.58 17.20
C ASP A 42 16.83 16.19 17.44
N MET A 43 15.82 15.31 17.51
CA MET A 43 14.42 15.71 17.61
C MET A 43 13.81 15.21 18.92
N HIS A 44 12.89 16.01 19.48
CA HIS A 44 12.18 15.72 20.72
C HIS A 44 10.67 15.54 20.50
N SER A 45 10.19 15.88 19.33
CA SER A 45 8.79 15.76 18.95
C SER A 45 8.61 15.67 17.44
N CYS A 46 7.45 15.18 16.99
CA CYS A 46 7.10 15.14 15.57
C CYS A 46 5.61 15.43 15.39
N ALA A 47 5.27 16.59 14.85
CA ALA A 47 3.89 17.06 14.74
C ALA A 47 3.01 16.21 13.81
N ILE A 48 3.59 15.44 12.86
CA ILE A 48 2.80 14.58 11.97
C ILE A 48 2.45 13.22 12.58
N LEU A 49 3.14 12.80 13.66
CA LEU A 49 2.81 11.60 14.42
C LEU A 49 1.64 11.85 15.39
N PRO A 50 0.86 10.82 15.75
CA PRO A 50 -0.07 10.92 16.87
C PRO A 50 0.66 11.44 18.12
N LYS A 51 -0.03 12.29 18.89
CA LYS A 51 0.61 13.00 20.01
C LYS A 51 1.30 12.05 20.99
N HIS A 52 0.63 10.96 21.37
CA HIS A 52 1.19 9.97 22.30
C HIS A 52 2.48 9.31 21.76
N VAL A 53 2.60 9.11 20.43
CA VAL A 53 3.83 8.60 19.81
C VAL A 53 4.92 9.66 19.78
N SER A 54 4.55 10.91 19.45
CA SER A 54 5.49 12.04 19.48
C SER A 54 6.09 12.23 20.87
N ASP A 55 5.25 12.10 21.91
CA ASP A 55 5.65 12.25 23.33
C ASP A 55 6.57 11.09 23.81
N MET A 56 6.61 9.96 23.09
CA MET A 56 7.50 8.82 23.41
C MET A 56 8.94 9.02 22.93
N ILE A 57 9.25 10.03 22.11
CA ILE A 57 10.58 10.15 21.46
C ILE A 57 11.69 10.27 22.51
N ASP A 58 11.56 11.19 23.46
CA ASP A 58 12.54 11.35 24.54
C ASP A 58 12.56 10.12 25.48
N PRO A 59 11.43 9.61 26.00
CA PRO A 59 11.42 8.34 26.73
C PRO A 59 12.06 7.16 26.00
N LEU A 60 11.91 7.04 24.67
CA LEU A 60 12.59 6.00 23.89
C LEU A 60 14.12 6.20 23.87
N ARG A 61 14.59 7.45 23.81
CA ARG A 61 16.05 7.76 23.92
C ARG A 61 16.58 7.31 25.27
N GLU A 62 15.86 7.61 26.34
CA GLU A 62 16.23 7.20 27.70
C GLU A 62 16.23 5.66 27.82
N LEU A 63 15.16 5.00 27.41
CA LEU A 63 15.04 3.54 27.42
C LEU A 63 16.25 2.90 26.71
N VAL A 64 16.47 3.27 25.43
CA VAL A 64 17.53 2.67 24.62
C VAL A 64 18.91 2.90 25.25
N SER A 65 19.16 4.05 25.88
CA SER A 65 20.42 4.34 26.56
C SER A 65 20.75 3.35 27.68
N THR A 66 19.73 2.73 28.29
CA THR A 66 19.86 1.76 29.39
C THR A 66 19.98 0.31 28.91
N LEU A 67 19.69 0.04 27.61
CA LEU A 67 19.75 -1.31 27.08
C LEU A 67 21.20 -1.76 26.86
N THR A 68 21.47 -3.04 27.12
CA THR A 68 22.78 -3.64 26.88
C THR A 68 23.14 -3.64 25.40
N ILE A 69 22.11 -3.83 24.53
CA ILE A 69 22.25 -3.88 23.07
C ILE A 69 22.13 -2.53 22.36
N ARG A 70 22.19 -1.38 23.07
CA ARG A 70 21.92 -0.03 22.50
C ARG A 70 22.69 0.28 21.22
N GLN A 71 23.91 -0.24 21.06
CA GLN A 71 24.72 -0.06 19.84
C GLN A 71 24.32 -1.00 18.70
N ARG A 72 23.53 -2.01 19.00
CA ARG A 72 23.05 -3.05 18.06
C ARG A 72 21.53 -2.97 17.82
N LEU A 73 20.95 -1.80 18.10
CA LEU A 73 19.52 -1.50 17.91
C LEU A 73 19.38 -0.29 16.97
N PRO A 74 19.48 -0.50 15.64
CA PRO A 74 19.56 0.61 14.67
C PRO A 74 18.23 1.28 14.39
N GLN A 75 17.09 0.67 14.78
CA GLN A 75 15.77 1.11 14.32
C GLN A 75 14.67 0.73 15.30
N ILE A 76 13.69 1.61 15.43
CA ILE A 76 12.40 1.33 16.07
C ILE A 76 11.29 1.67 15.08
N GLU A 77 10.48 0.67 14.67
CA GLU A 77 9.27 0.94 13.89
C GLU A 77 8.10 1.18 14.83
N VAL A 78 7.23 2.10 14.44
CA VAL A 78 6.00 2.42 15.15
C VAL A 78 4.83 2.14 14.24
N ALA A 79 3.84 1.43 14.74
CA ALA A 79 2.55 1.27 14.10
C ALA A 79 1.45 1.58 15.12
N VAL A 80 0.51 2.43 14.71
CA VAL A 80 -0.68 2.77 15.51
C VAL A 80 -1.89 2.27 14.74
N ASP A 81 -2.79 1.59 15.40
CA ASP A 81 -4.03 1.09 14.79
C ASP A 81 -5.13 2.15 14.73
N GLY A 82 -6.29 1.79 14.17
CA GLY A 82 -7.42 2.71 14.04
C GLY A 82 -8.05 3.18 15.35
N HIS A 83 -7.77 2.51 16.46
CA HIS A 83 -8.27 2.86 17.80
C HIS A 83 -7.18 3.43 18.71
N GLY A 84 -5.98 3.68 18.16
CA GLY A 84 -4.87 4.27 18.92
C GLY A 84 -3.95 3.27 19.61
N ARG A 85 -4.20 1.94 19.48
CA ARG A 85 -3.28 0.92 19.98
C ARG A 85 -1.95 1.03 19.25
N THR A 86 -0.87 1.02 20.00
CA THR A 86 0.48 1.27 19.45
C THR A 86 1.35 0.05 19.60
N ALA A 87 2.08 -0.31 18.55
CA ALA A 87 3.16 -1.29 18.60
C ALA A 87 4.49 -0.64 18.29
N LEU A 88 5.52 -1.02 19.03
CA LEU A 88 6.91 -0.62 18.85
C LEU A 88 7.74 -1.84 18.49
N VAL A 89 8.33 -1.85 17.29
CA VAL A 89 9.18 -2.94 16.82
C VAL A 89 10.63 -2.53 16.97
N PHE A 90 11.32 -3.14 17.89
CA PHE A 90 12.76 -2.93 18.13
C PHE A 90 13.56 -3.87 17.24
N ARG A 91 14.32 -3.31 16.28
CA ARG A 91 15.24 -4.10 15.46
C ARG A 91 16.50 -4.41 16.23
N ASN A 92 16.57 -5.61 16.79
CA ASN A 92 17.70 -6.10 17.57
C ASN A 92 18.63 -6.95 16.70
N LEU A 93 19.83 -6.46 16.42
CA LEU A 93 20.86 -7.19 15.66
C LEU A 93 21.60 -8.26 16.47
N GLU A 94 21.36 -8.27 17.78
CA GLU A 94 21.85 -9.25 18.74
C GLU A 94 20.72 -9.65 19.70
N PRO A 95 20.79 -10.80 20.35
CA PRO A 95 19.84 -11.15 21.42
C PRO A 95 19.82 -10.09 22.52
N LEU A 96 18.69 -9.93 23.18
CA LEU A 96 18.58 -9.09 24.37
C LEU A 96 19.52 -9.59 25.45
N GLY A 97 20.18 -8.67 26.15
CA GLY A 97 20.97 -8.99 27.33
C GLY A 97 20.10 -9.09 28.59
N GLU A 98 20.79 -9.39 29.71
CA GLU A 98 20.12 -9.53 31.01
C GLU A 98 19.39 -8.22 31.39
N GLY A 99 18.09 -8.33 31.75
CA GLY A 99 17.24 -7.22 32.17
C GLY A 99 16.73 -6.32 31.05
N ASP A 100 17.11 -6.55 29.78
CA ASP A 100 16.63 -5.72 28.66
C ASP A 100 15.14 -5.97 28.39
N GLU A 101 14.69 -7.23 28.48
CA GLU A 101 13.29 -7.58 28.25
C GLU A 101 12.37 -6.94 29.28
N GLU A 102 12.73 -6.98 30.56
CA GLU A 102 11.96 -6.35 31.64
C GLU A 102 11.84 -4.84 31.45
N LYS A 103 12.92 -4.16 30.99
CA LYS A 103 12.90 -2.73 30.70
C LYS A 103 11.98 -2.41 29.53
N LEU A 104 12.02 -3.20 28.45
CA LEU A 104 11.16 -3.06 27.30
C LEU A 104 9.69 -3.26 27.68
N LEU A 105 9.37 -4.31 28.43
CA LEU A 105 8.00 -4.58 28.89
C LEU A 105 7.49 -3.49 29.82
N ALA A 106 8.32 -3.04 30.79
CA ALA A 106 7.97 -1.95 31.69
C ALA A 106 7.68 -0.65 30.92
N PHE A 107 8.45 -0.35 29.90
CA PHE A 107 8.19 0.77 29.00
C PHE A 107 6.84 0.60 28.25
N GLY A 108 6.59 -0.60 27.71
CA GLY A 108 5.33 -0.91 27.03
C GLY A 108 4.12 -0.69 27.96
N ASP A 109 4.19 -1.18 29.19
CA ASP A 109 3.12 -1.02 30.17
C ASP A 109 2.93 0.45 30.59
N GLN A 110 4.01 1.21 30.73
CA GLN A 110 3.97 2.64 31.09
C GLN A 110 3.35 3.51 30.00
N TYR A 111 3.68 3.25 28.75
CA TYR A 111 3.26 4.09 27.60
C TYR A 111 2.11 3.49 26.79
N GLY A 112 1.56 2.34 27.19
CA GLY A 112 0.47 1.66 26.48
C GLY A 112 0.88 1.17 25.10
N ALA A 113 2.10 0.64 24.97
CA ALA A 113 2.65 0.18 23.69
C ALA A 113 2.98 -1.32 23.74
N ASP A 114 2.57 -2.05 22.69
CA ASP A 114 2.92 -3.44 22.49
C ASP A 114 4.37 -3.55 21.99
N ILE A 115 5.21 -4.31 22.69
CA ILE A 115 6.63 -4.44 22.34
C ILE A 115 6.85 -5.64 21.45
N TRP A 116 7.51 -5.38 20.31
CA TRP A 116 7.89 -6.37 19.31
C TRP A 116 9.41 -6.37 19.12
N LEU A 117 9.96 -7.53 18.80
CA LEU A 117 11.38 -7.70 18.45
C LEU A 117 11.50 -8.14 16.99
N GLN A 118 12.54 -7.66 16.32
CA GLN A 118 12.85 -8.02 14.94
C GLN A 118 14.35 -8.30 14.79
N ALA A 119 14.73 -9.57 14.86
CA ALA A 119 16.15 -9.97 14.80
C ALA A 119 16.71 -10.01 13.36
N LYS A 120 15.87 -10.18 12.35
CA LYS A 120 16.26 -10.34 10.94
C LYS A 120 15.39 -9.46 10.01
N GLY A 121 14.87 -10.03 8.94
CA GLY A 121 13.92 -9.35 8.04
C GLY A 121 12.56 -9.07 8.69
N PRO A 122 11.66 -8.36 7.98
CA PRO A 122 10.33 -8.00 8.49
C PRO A 122 9.51 -9.20 9.00
N ASP A 123 9.65 -10.36 8.37
CA ASP A 123 8.94 -11.59 8.74
C ASP A 123 9.38 -12.18 10.09
N SER A 124 10.54 -11.75 10.62
CA SER A 124 11.01 -12.16 11.94
C SER A 124 10.42 -11.33 13.08
N ALA A 125 9.62 -10.33 12.77
CA ALA A 125 9.00 -9.49 13.79
C ALA A 125 7.94 -10.29 14.56
N ALA A 126 8.10 -10.36 15.88
CA ALA A 126 7.19 -11.03 16.78
C ALA A 126 7.00 -10.21 18.08
N PRO A 127 5.81 -10.21 18.69
CA PRO A 127 5.60 -9.56 19.96
C PRO A 127 6.30 -10.33 21.10
N ILE A 128 6.80 -9.63 22.11
CA ILE A 128 7.31 -10.30 23.31
C ILE A 128 6.18 -11.06 24.03
N ARG A 129 4.95 -10.49 24.02
CA ARG A 129 3.74 -11.13 24.50
C ARG A 129 2.99 -11.78 23.33
N PRO A 130 3.02 -13.10 23.13
CA PRO A 130 2.49 -13.77 21.93
C PRO A 130 1.01 -13.53 21.66
N GLU A 131 0.20 -13.31 22.67
CA GLU A 131 -1.23 -13.00 22.57
C GLU A 131 -1.53 -11.70 21.81
N LEU A 132 -0.52 -10.86 21.59
CA LEU A 132 -0.64 -9.57 20.90
C LEU A 132 -0.38 -9.65 19.40
N GLU A 133 -0.13 -10.83 18.83
CA GLU A 133 0.26 -10.98 17.42
C GLU A 133 -0.76 -10.39 16.44
N ASN A 134 -2.04 -10.50 16.71
CA ASN A 134 -3.13 -10.01 15.87
C ASN A 134 -3.92 -8.87 16.52
N ALA A 135 -3.30 -8.15 17.45
CA ALA A 135 -3.98 -7.13 18.24
C ALA A 135 -4.27 -5.84 17.43
N LEU A 136 -3.40 -5.46 16.50
CA LEU A 136 -3.59 -4.26 15.68
C LEU A 136 -4.68 -4.47 14.63
N GLY A 137 -5.52 -3.45 14.44
CA GLY A 137 -6.60 -3.46 13.45
C GLY A 137 -6.69 -2.17 12.63
N LEU A 138 -6.81 -2.32 11.33
CA LEU A 138 -7.29 -1.25 10.45
C LEU A 138 -8.82 -1.37 10.38
N TYR A 139 -9.52 -0.27 10.62
CA TYR A 139 -10.98 -0.24 10.66
C TYR A 139 -11.51 0.58 9.49
N LEU A 140 -12.49 0.01 8.77
CA LEU A 140 -13.21 0.66 7.68
C LEU A 140 -14.67 0.72 8.07
N SER A 141 -15.01 1.73 8.88
CA SER A 141 -16.25 1.82 9.65
C SER A 141 -17.51 1.83 8.78
N GLU A 142 -17.48 2.50 7.60
CA GLU A 142 -18.59 2.52 6.64
C GLU A 142 -19.00 1.11 6.16
N PHE A 143 -18.07 0.17 6.19
CA PHE A 143 -18.24 -1.19 5.66
C PHE A 143 -18.32 -2.26 6.74
N ASP A 144 -18.21 -1.89 8.00
CA ASP A 144 -18.12 -2.84 9.12
C ASP A 144 -17.01 -3.89 8.83
N VAL A 145 -15.80 -3.40 8.57
CA VAL A 145 -14.62 -4.22 8.25
C VAL A 145 -13.49 -3.91 9.20
N ARG A 146 -12.90 -4.96 9.80
CA ARG A 146 -11.64 -4.92 10.53
C ARG A 146 -10.60 -5.77 9.80
N ILE A 147 -9.42 -5.23 9.58
CA ILE A 147 -8.29 -5.94 8.98
C ILE A 147 -7.18 -6.02 10.02
N ALA A 148 -6.91 -7.23 10.51
CA ALA A 148 -5.76 -7.46 11.39
C ALA A 148 -4.46 -7.27 10.59
N PHE A 149 -3.48 -6.56 11.18
CA PHE A 149 -2.19 -6.35 10.56
C PHE A 149 -1.05 -6.46 11.56
N LYS A 150 0.15 -6.81 11.07
CA LYS A 150 1.40 -6.76 11.85
C LYS A 150 2.03 -5.37 11.74
N PRO A 151 2.76 -4.90 12.75
CA PRO A 151 3.37 -3.56 12.69
C PRO A 151 4.36 -3.38 11.53
N THR A 152 4.87 -4.49 10.97
CA THR A 152 5.76 -4.50 9.79
C THR A 152 5.02 -4.56 8.45
N ASP A 153 3.71 -4.80 8.43
CA ASP A 153 2.93 -4.83 7.19
C ASP A 153 2.79 -3.45 6.57
N PHE A 154 2.59 -3.43 5.26
CA PHE A 154 2.18 -2.19 4.61
C PHE A 154 0.72 -1.87 4.95
N THR A 155 0.49 -0.71 5.51
CA THR A 155 -0.83 -0.09 5.69
C THR A 155 -0.74 1.38 5.30
N GLN A 156 -1.85 1.97 4.87
CA GLN A 156 -1.93 3.41 4.60
C GLN A 156 -1.68 4.18 5.90
N VAL A 157 -0.70 5.08 5.88
CA VAL A 157 -0.24 5.79 7.10
C VAL A 157 -1.26 6.78 7.65
N ASN A 158 -2.20 7.23 6.84
CA ASN A 158 -3.26 8.16 7.18
C ASN A 158 -4.61 7.42 7.17
N HIS A 159 -4.99 6.86 8.31
CA HIS A 159 -6.16 6.00 8.42
C HIS A 159 -7.46 6.73 8.05
N ALA A 160 -7.64 7.98 8.48
CA ALA A 160 -8.84 8.77 8.16
C ALA A 160 -8.99 9.00 6.64
N LEU A 161 -7.87 9.27 5.97
CA LEU A 161 -7.91 9.45 4.53
C LEU A 161 -8.00 8.11 3.79
N ASN A 162 -7.47 7.01 4.35
CA ASN A 162 -7.69 5.67 3.81
C ASN A 162 -9.18 5.30 3.80
N GLU A 163 -9.91 5.54 4.88
CA GLU A 163 -11.38 5.32 4.90
C GLU A 163 -12.09 6.14 3.80
N THR A 164 -11.71 7.41 3.66
CA THR A 164 -12.24 8.29 2.60
C THR A 164 -11.91 7.76 1.20
N MET A 165 -10.68 7.30 0.99
CA MET A 165 -10.19 6.75 -0.27
C MET A 165 -10.94 5.48 -0.66
N VAL A 166 -11.06 4.54 0.27
CA VAL A 166 -11.80 3.29 0.08
C VAL A 166 -13.27 3.56 -0.24
N SER A 167 -13.92 4.40 0.58
CA SER A 167 -15.31 4.82 0.37
C SER A 167 -15.52 5.44 -1.01
N ARG A 168 -14.60 6.32 -1.45
CA ARG A 168 -14.66 6.94 -2.78
C ARG A 168 -14.47 5.93 -3.90
N ALA A 169 -13.50 5.02 -3.79
CA ALA A 169 -13.24 3.99 -4.79
C ALA A 169 -14.46 3.07 -4.98
N VAL A 170 -15.06 2.61 -3.88
CA VAL A 170 -16.27 1.77 -3.90
C VAL A 170 -17.42 2.50 -4.58
N ARG A 171 -17.67 3.79 -4.27
CA ARG A 171 -18.69 4.59 -4.94
C ARG A 171 -18.43 4.79 -6.43
N LEU A 172 -17.17 5.04 -6.79
CA LEU A 172 -16.77 5.27 -8.19
C LEU A 172 -16.90 4.00 -9.05
N LEU A 173 -16.77 2.82 -8.46
CA LEU A 173 -17.01 1.54 -9.15
C LEU A 173 -18.48 1.33 -9.50
N ARG A 174 -19.45 2.03 -8.86
CA ARG A 174 -20.88 1.88 -9.09
C ARG A 174 -21.32 0.42 -9.02
N LEU A 175 -21.03 -0.21 -7.88
CA LEU A 175 -21.35 -1.62 -7.64
C LEU A 175 -22.86 -1.82 -7.55
N THR A 176 -23.29 -3.00 -8.00
CA THR A 176 -24.61 -3.59 -7.71
C THR A 176 -24.42 -4.86 -6.88
N PRO A 177 -25.47 -5.39 -6.23
CA PRO A 177 -25.39 -6.66 -5.50
C PRO A 177 -24.94 -7.85 -6.37
N GLU A 178 -25.10 -7.77 -7.68
CA GLU A 178 -24.75 -8.80 -8.65
C GLU A 178 -23.33 -8.64 -9.20
N SER A 179 -22.66 -7.52 -8.93
CA SER A 179 -21.35 -7.20 -9.50
C SER A 179 -20.29 -8.25 -9.11
N ARG A 180 -19.48 -8.61 -10.10
CA ARG A 180 -18.28 -9.46 -9.95
C ARG A 180 -17.06 -8.58 -10.12
N VAL A 181 -16.23 -8.53 -9.09
CA VAL A 181 -15.15 -7.54 -8.98
C VAL A 181 -13.80 -8.23 -8.92
N VAL A 182 -12.80 -7.66 -9.58
CA VAL A 182 -11.39 -8.02 -9.39
C VAL A 182 -10.66 -6.86 -8.74
N ASP A 183 -9.90 -7.16 -7.70
CA ASP A 183 -9.05 -6.23 -6.96
C ASP A 183 -7.58 -6.65 -7.15
N PHE A 184 -6.83 -5.88 -7.94
CA PHE A 184 -5.42 -6.11 -8.20
C PHE A 184 -4.54 -5.40 -7.18
N PHE A 185 -3.51 -6.10 -6.70
CA PHE A 185 -2.61 -5.65 -5.63
C PHE A 185 -3.35 -5.50 -4.29
N CYS A 186 -4.17 -6.49 -3.98
CA CYS A 186 -5.15 -6.39 -2.89
C CYS A 186 -4.55 -6.34 -1.48
N GLY A 187 -3.28 -6.73 -1.30
CA GLY A 187 -2.62 -6.76 0.01
C GLY A 187 -3.40 -7.60 1.02
N LEU A 188 -3.71 -7.02 2.16
CA LEU A 188 -4.53 -7.63 3.23
C LEU A 188 -6.05 -7.51 2.97
N GLY A 189 -6.46 -6.94 1.84
CA GLY A 189 -7.87 -6.77 1.49
C GLY A 189 -8.48 -5.41 1.82
N ASN A 190 -7.66 -4.35 1.86
CA ASN A 190 -8.11 -2.97 2.16
C ASN A 190 -9.27 -2.51 1.28
N PHE A 191 -9.28 -2.90 0.01
CA PHE A 191 -10.41 -2.68 -0.90
C PHE A 191 -11.27 -3.93 -1.06
N THR A 192 -10.68 -5.12 -1.12
CA THR A 192 -11.39 -6.39 -1.35
C THR A 192 -12.56 -6.58 -0.41
N LEU A 193 -12.35 -6.38 0.91
CA LEU A 193 -13.39 -6.63 1.91
C LEU A 193 -14.55 -5.63 1.83
N PRO A 194 -14.31 -4.30 1.72
CA PRO A 194 -15.37 -3.33 1.41
C PRO A 194 -16.13 -3.61 0.12
N LEU A 195 -15.42 -4.02 -0.94
CA LEU A 195 -16.05 -4.40 -2.22
C LEU A 195 -16.97 -5.60 -2.03
N ALA A 196 -16.56 -6.60 -1.26
CA ALA A 196 -17.36 -7.80 -0.96
C ALA A 196 -18.64 -7.50 -0.16
N ARG A 197 -18.66 -6.43 0.65
CA ARG A 197 -19.90 -5.96 1.31
C ARG A 197 -20.95 -5.43 0.32
N ARG A 198 -20.53 -5.01 -0.88
CA ARG A 198 -21.38 -4.29 -1.86
C ARG A 198 -21.57 -5.03 -3.18
N SER A 199 -21.06 -6.26 -3.32
CA SER A 199 -21.06 -7.02 -4.57
C SER A 199 -21.40 -8.49 -4.34
N ALA A 200 -21.63 -9.24 -5.43
CA ALA A 200 -21.88 -10.68 -5.38
C ALA A 200 -20.61 -11.44 -5.03
N ARG A 201 -19.50 -11.08 -5.67
CA ARG A 201 -18.22 -11.78 -5.52
C ARG A 201 -17.04 -10.87 -5.83
N VAL A 202 -15.96 -11.04 -5.07
CA VAL A 202 -14.69 -10.35 -5.30
C VAL A 202 -13.57 -11.36 -5.36
N ILE A 203 -12.63 -11.20 -6.29
CA ILE A 203 -11.36 -11.89 -6.29
C ILE A 203 -10.23 -10.88 -6.08
N GLY A 204 -9.44 -11.08 -5.03
CA GLY A 204 -8.24 -10.32 -4.73
C GLY A 204 -7.01 -11.02 -5.30
N LEU A 205 -6.16 -10.27 -5.98
CA LEU A 205 -4.92 -10.74 -6.60
C LEU A 205 -3.75 -10.03 -5.94
N GLU A 206 -2.77 -10.79 -5.45
CA GLU A 206 -1.63 -10.27 -4.70
C GLU A 206 -0.37 -11.10 -5.01
N GLY A 207 0.81 -10.46 -5.01
CA GLY A 207 2.08 -11.14 -5.29
C GLY A 207 2.59 -12.04 -4.15
N SER A 208 2.21 -11.75 -2.92
CA SER A 208 2.69 -12.43 -1.71
C SER A 208 1.71 -13.51 -1.24
N GLU A 209 2.15 -14.77 -1.21
CA GLU A 209 1.37 -15.88 -0.64
C GLU A 209 1.03 -15.66 0.84
N GLY A 210 1.95 -15.05 1.59
CA GLY A 210 1.73 -14.72 3.00
C GLY A 210 0.61 -13.71 3.20
N LEU A 211 0.56 -12.64 2.36
CA LEU A 211 -0.53 -11.67 2.39
C LEU A 211 -1.85 -12.29 1.95
N VAL A 212 -1.85 -13.13 0.90
CA VAL A 212 -3.04 -13.88 0.43
C VAL A 212 -3.62 -14.76 1.54
N SER A 213 -2.78 -15.51 2.25
CA SER A 213 -3.22 -16.35 3.36
C SER A 213 -3.90 -15.52 4.46
N ARG A 214 -3.31 -14.38 4.81
CA ARG A 214 -3.85 -13.48 5.84
C ARG A 214 -5.09 -12.73 5.38
N ALA A 215 -5.17 -12.36 4.11
CA ALA A 215 -6.38 -11.76 3.53
C ALA A 215 -7.57 -12.73 3.57
N LYS A 216 -7.33 -14.03 3.32
CA LYS A 216 -8.35 -15.09 3.49
C LYS A 216 -8.83 -15.20 4.94
N ALA A 217 -7.90 -15.20 5.89
CA ALA A 217 -8.24 -15.20 7.32
C ALA A 217 -9.07 -13.96 7.71
N GLY A 218 -8.62 -12.77 7.27
CA GLY A 218 -9.36 -11.53 7.49
C GLY A 218 -10.75 -11.53 6.86
N ALA A 219 -10.93 -12.13 5.69
CA ALA A 219 -12.24 -12.31 5.07
C ALA A 219 -13.16 -13.21 5.92
N ALA A 220 -12.62 -14.29 6.45
CA ALA A 220 -13.37 -15.19 7.35
C ALA A 220 -13.78 -14.48 8.66
N GLU A 221 -12.86 -13.73 9.28
CA GLU A 221 -13.15 -12.93 10.48
C GLU A 221 -14.26 -11.90 10.27
N ASN A 222 -14.37 -11.35 9.06
CA ASN A 222 -15.41 -10.39 8.68
C ASN A 222 -16.70 -11.05 8.14
N GLY A 223 -16.80 -12.39 8.13
CA GLY A 223 -17.95 -13.11 7.57
C GLY A 223 -18.12 -12.93 6.06
N LEU A 224 -16.99 -12.77 5.33
CA LEU A 224 -16.97 -12.51 3.88
C LEU A 224 -16.30 -13.64 3.08
N ALA A 225 -15.96 -14.78 3.71
CA ALA A 225 -15.27 -15.88 3.05
C ALA A 225 -16.03 -16.41 1.83
N ASP A 226 -17.35 -16.49 1.90
CA ASP A 226 -18.20 -17.00 0.80
C ASP A 226 -18.28 -16.04 -0.40
N LYS A 227 -17.96 -14.76 -0.20
CA LYS A 227 -18.00 -13.72 -1.22
C LYS A 227 -16.64 -13.36 -1.79
N THR A 228 -15.57 -13.86 -1.17
CA THR A 228 -14.21 -13.51 -1.54
C THR A 228 -13.40 -14.70 -1.98
N ASP A 229 -12.50 -14.47 -2.89
CA ASP A 229 -11.44 -15.41 -3.26
C ASP A 229 -10.11 -14.62 -3.34
N PHE A 230 -8.99 -15.28 -3.07
CA PHE A 230 -7.68 -14.65 -3.12
C PHE A 230 -6.69 -15.56 -3.81
N VAL A 231 -5.92 -15.01 -4.75
CA VAL A 231 -4.94 -15.74 -5.56
C VAL A 231 -3.58 -15.06 -5.49
N ALA A 232 -2.56 -15.82 -5.16
CA ALA A 232 -1.18 -15.37 -5.23
C ALA A 232 -0.68 -15.43 -6.69
N ARG A 233 -0.29 -14.28 -7.25
CA ARG A 233 0.22 -14.19 -8.62
C ARG A 233 1.12 -12.97 -8.78
N ASN A 234 2.25 -13.13 -9.49
CA ASN A 234 3.08 -12.00 -9.86
C ASN A 234 2.33 -11.13 -10.89
N LEU A 235 1.93 -9.93 -10.49
CA LEU A 235 1.12 -9.03 -11.30
C LEU A 235 1.95 -8.17 -12.26
N PHE A 236 3.28 -8.16 -12.10
CA PHE A 236 4.21 -7.50 -13.03
C PHE A 236 4.49 -8.34 -14.29
N THR A 237 4.15 -9.64 -14.23
CA THR A 237 4.23 -10.57 -15.36
C THR A 237 2.85 -11.10 -15.78
N TRP A 238 1.80 -10.30 -15.50
CA TRP A 238 0.41 -10.62 -15.84
C TRP A 238 0.22 -10.83 -17.32
N SER A 239 -0.50 -11.88 -17.73
CA SER A 239 -0.69 -12.28 -19.11
C SER A 239 -2.16 -12.39 -19.50
N GLU A 240 -2.44 -12.50 -20.81
CA GLU A 240 -3.80 -12.75 -21.31
C GLU A 240 -4.36 -14.10 -20.82
N GLN A 241 -3.51 -15.12 -20.69
CA GLN A 241 -3.93 -16.41 -20.13
C GLN A 241 -4.35 -16.31 -18.67
N ASP A 242 -3.64 -15.49 -17.87
CA ASP A 242 -4.02 -15.22 -16.49
C ASP A 242 -5.38 -14.51 -16.42
N TRP A 243 -5.57 -13.52 -17.31
CA TRP A 243 -6.85 -12.80 -17.42
C TRP A 243 -8.00 -13.72 -17.80
N ASP A 244 -7.79 -14.57 -18.79
CA ASP A 244 -8.79 -15.55 -19.24
C ASP A 244 -9.17 -16.55 -18.16
N ALA A 245 -8.20 -17.02 -17.39
CA ALA A 245 -8.42 -17.93 -16.27
C ALA A 245 -9.30 -17.28 -15.18
N ILE A 246 -8.99 -16.05 -14.80
CA ILE A 246 -9.76 -15.31 -13.80
C ILE A 246 -11.15 -14.94 -14.33
N TRP A 247 -11.25 -14.49 -15.58
CA TRP A 247 -12.54 -14.21 -16.21
C TRP A 247 -13.46 -15.42 -16.22
N LYS A 248 -12.94 -16.59 -16.59
CA LYS A 248 -13.68 -17.86 -16.58
C LYS A 248 -14.08 -18.27 -15.16
N LYS A 249 -13.16 -18.17 -14.21
CA LYS A 249 -13.40 -18.50 -12.79
C LYS A 249 -14.51 -17.65 -12.17
N MET A 250 -14.59 -16.38 -12.56
CA MET A 250 -15.61 -15.45 -12.09
C MET A 250 -16.92 -15.54 -12.87
N GLY A 251 -16.95 -16.21 -14.03
CA GLY A 251 -18.10 -16.19 -14.94
C GLY A 251 -18.33 -14.83 -15.59
N GLY A 252 -17.26 -14.05 -15.76
CA GLY A 252 -17.22 -12.66 -16.20
C GLY A 252 -16.82 -11.71 -15.08
N ILE A 253 -16.39 -10.50 -15.45
CA ILE A 253 -15.93 -9.45 -14.54
C ILE A 253 -16.58 -8.13 -14.92
N ASP A 254 -17.33 -7.55 -13.98
CA ASP A 254 -18.08 -6.31 -14.24
C ASP A 254 -17.28 -5.08 -13.83
N ARG A 255 -16.46 -5.18 -12.78
CA ARG A 255 -15.72 -4.07 -12.19
C ARG A 255 -14.28 -4.48 -11.87
N LEU A 256 -13.39 -3.53 -11.94
CA LEU A 256 -11.97 -3.76 -11.65
C LEU A 256 -11.41 -2.60 -10.83
N LEU A 257 -10.66 -2.92 -9.79
CA LEU A 257 -9.87 -1.99 -9.01
C LEU A 257 -8.38 -2.29 -9.18
N LEU A 258 -7.58 -1.24 -9.32
CA LEU A 258 -6.12 -1.27 -9.35
C LEU A 258 -5.60 -0.37 -8.23
N ASP A 259 -4.73 -0.90 -7.36
CA ASP A 259 -3.96 -0.12 -6.37
C ASP A 259 -2.51 -0.59 -6.34
N PRO A 260 -1.76 -0.42 -7.44
CA PRO A 260 -0.41 -0.92 -7.57
C PRO A 260 0.61 -0.11 -6.76
N PRO A 261 1.80 -0.68 -6.51
CA PRO A 261 2.92 0.07 -5.99
C PRO A 261 3.41 1.15 -6.98
N ARG A 262 4.47 1.87 -6.60
CA ARG A 262 4.98 3.04 -7.37
C ARG A 262 5.32 2.75 -8.83
N GLU A 263 5.63 1.51 -9.16
CA GLU A 263 5.95 1.03 -10.51
C GLU A 263 4.73 1.06 -11.44
N GLY A 264 3.52 1.10 -10.89
CA GLY A 264 2.26 1.03 -11.62
C GLY A 264 1.87 -0.40 -12.00
N ALA A 265 0.87 -0.52 -12.87
CA ALA A 265 0.27 -1.79 -13.30
C ALA A 265 0.40 -2.01 -14.82
N GLN A 266 1.56 -1.72 -15.39
CA GLN A 266 1.75 -1.71 -16.85
C GLN A 266 1.31 -3.02 -17.52
N ALA A 267 1.74 -4.18 -17.01
CA ALA A 267 1.40 -5.48 -17.59
C ALA A 267 -0.13 -5.72 -17.57
N VAL A 268 -0.79 -5.40 -16.45
CA VAL A 268 -2.25 -5.51 -16.35
C VAL A 268 -2.95 -4.58 -17.35
N CYS A 269 -2.49 -3.34 -17.48
CA CYS A 269 -3.06 -2.37 -18.41
C CYS A 269 -2.85 -2.78 -19.88
N GLN A 270 -1.72 -3.40 -20.22
CA GLN A 270 -1.47 -3.95 -21.56
C GLN A 270 -2.45 -5.07 -21.91
N VAL A 271 -2.69 -6.01 -20.98
CA VAL A 271 -3.68 -7.07 -21.16
C VAL A 271 -5.09 -6.51 -21.29
N LEU A 272 -5.48 -5.55 -20.44
CA LEU A 272 -6.80 -4.90 -20.54
C LEU A 272 -6.99 -4.11 -21.82
N ALA A 273 -5.92 -3.58 -22.40
CA ALA A 273 -5.95 -2.88 -23.67
C ALA A 273 -6.16 -3.85 -24.84
N ALA A 274 -5.51 -5.03 -24.78
CA ALA A 274 -5.55 -6.03 -25.86
C ALA A 274 -6.87 -6.84 -25.87
N THR A 275 -7.39 -7.22 -24.69
CA THR A 275 -8.52 -8.15 -24.57
C THR A 275 -9.86 -7.56 -25.01
N ASP A 276 -10.77 -8.43 -25.49
CA ASP A 276 -12.20 -8.10 -25.70
C ASP A 276 -13.04 -8.37 -24.42
N LYS A 277 -12.50 -9.09 -23.46
CA LYS A 277 -13.13 -9.35 -22.15
C LYS A 277 -12.93 -8.15 -21.23
N ARG A 278 -13.77 -7.15 -21.38
CA ARG A 278 -13.56 -5.83 -20.76
C ARG A 278 -14.58 -5.62 -19.63
N PRO A 279 -14.12 -5.30 -18.39
CA PRO A 279 -15.02 -4.85 -17.34
C PRO A 279 -15.66 -3.52 -17.74
N GLU A 280 -16.88 -3.29 -17.26
CA GLU A 280 -17.63 -2.06 -17.56
C GLU A 280 -16.99 -0.80 -16.96
N ARG A 281 -16.18 -0.97 -15.89
CA ARG A 281 -15.57 0.14 -15.18
C ARG A 281 -14.30 -0.30 -14.46
N VAL A 282 -13.29 0.56 -14.56
CA VAL A 282 -12.01 0.44 -13.83
C VAL A 282 -11.86 1.67 -12.94
N VAL A 283 -11.50 1.44 -11.68
CA VAL A 283 -11.00 2.47 -10.77
C VAL A 283 -9.53 2.18 -10.51
N TYR A 284 -8.68 3.14 -10.80
CA TYR A 284 -7.23 3.04 -10.61
C TYR A 284 -6.81 4.02 -9.51
N VAL A 285 -6.30 3.51 -8.40
CA VAL A 285 -5.69 4.26 -7.29
C VAL A 285 -4.18 4.23 -7.48
N SER A 286 -3.47 5.33 -7.25
CA SER A 286 -2.02 5.38 -7.44
C SER A 286 -1.34 6.43 -6.56
N CYS A 287 -0.26 6.03 -5.92
CA CYS A 287 0.64 6.93 -5.20
C CYS A 287 1.69 7.60 -6.11
N ASN A 288 1.68 7.31 -7.42
CA ASN A 288 2.60 7.89 -8.41
C ASN A 288 1.85 8.39 -9.65
N PRO A 289 1.60 9.70 -9.77
CA PRO A 289 0.88 10.27 -10.90
C PRO A 289 1.52 9.99 -12.27
N ALA A 290 2.84 9.83 -12.34
CA ALA A 290 3.54 9.57 -13.60
C ALA A 290 3.25 8.16 -14.13
N THR A 291 3.27 7.14 -13.27
CA THR A 291 2.91 5.77 -13.66
C THR A 291 1.42 5.64 -13.93
N LEU A 292 0.57 6.35 -13.19
CA LEU A 292 -0.86 6.43 -13.50
C LEU A 292 -1.10 7.00 -14.90
N ALA A 293 -0.43 8.10 -15.26
CA ALA A 293 -0.57 8.71 -16.57
C ALA A 293 -0.11 7.77 -17.69
N ARG A 294 1.02 7.05 -17.51
CA ARG A 294 1.52 6.03 -18.45
C ARG A 294 0.48 4.93 -18.64
N ASP A 295 -0.03 4.38 -17.57
CA ASP A 295 -0.95 3.23 -17.59
C ASP A 295 -2.33 3.63 -18.17
N CYS A 296 -2.82 4.83 -17.84
CA CYS A 296 -4.01 5.39 -18.48
C CYS A 296 -3.80 5.62 -19.99
N ALA A 297 -2.62 6.07 -20.42
CA ALA A 297 -2.31 6.24 -21.83
C ALA A 297 -2.32 4.90 -22.59
N ILE A 298 -1.79 3.82 -22.01
CA ILE A 298 -1.88 2.47 -22.57
C ILE A 298 -3.36 2.08 -22.78
N LEU A 299 -4.16 2.21 -21.74
CA LEU A 299 -5.60 1.88 -21.81
C LEU A 299 -6.32 2.72 -22.85
N GLN A 300 -6.07 4.02 -22.92
CA GLN A 300 -6.75 4.93 -23.86
C GLN A 300 -6.31 4.70 -25.31
N HIS A 301 -5.00 4.74 -25.58
CA HIS A 301 -4.48 4.76 -26.94
C HIS A 301 -4.42 3.38 -27.59
N GLN A 302 -4.20 2.32 -26.80
CA GLN A 302 -4.12 0.96 -27.33
C GLN A 302 -5.45 0.21 -27.15
N GLY A 303 -6.15 0.43 -26.03
CA GLY A 303 -7.37 -0.29 -25.68
C GLY A 303 -8.67 0.46 -25.99
N GLY A 304 -8.63 1.74 -26.37
CA GLY A 304 -9.83 2.54 -26.60
C GLY A 304 -10.65 2.80 -25.34
N TRP A 305 -10.04 2.76 -24.17
CA TRP A 305 -10.68 3.14 -22.93
C TRP A 305 -10.86 4.65 -22.86
N ARG A 306 -11.92 5.10 -22.20
CA ARG A 306 -12.17 6.52 -21.96
C ARG A 306 -11.96 6.85 -20.50
N LEU A 307 -11.10 7.82 -20.23
CA LEU A 307 -10.96 8.41 -18.90
C LEU A 307 -12.19 9.31 -18.65
N LEU A 308 -12.96 8.98 -17.62
CA LEU A 308 -14.15 9.77 -17.23
C LEU A 308 -13.80 10.86 -16.25
N GLU A 309 -13.02 10.54 -15.26
CA GLU A 309 -12.62 11.48 -14.21
C GLU A 309 -11.27 11.06 -13.60
N ALA A 310 -10.53 12.03 -13.13
CA ALA A 310 -9.33 11.84 -12.33
C ALA A 310 -9.27 12.92 -11.24
N GLY A 311 -8.64 12.58 -10.13
CA GLY A 311 -8.48 13.50 -9.01
C GLY A 311 -7.35 13.09 -8.10
N VAL A 312 -7.00 13.99 -7.19
CA VAL A 312 -5.93 13.78 -6.21
C VAL A 312 -6.45 13.86 -4.78
N MET A 313 -5.76 13.18 -3.88
CA MET A 313 -5.99 13.22 -2.44
C MET A 313 -4.66 13.51 -1.74
N ASN A 314 -4.69 14.40 -0.75
CA ASN A 314 -3.51 14.74 0.03
C ASN A 314 -3.30 13.72 1.17
N MET A 315 -2.88 12.50 0.82
CA MET A 315 -2.60 11.41 1.78
C MET A 315 -1.47 11.77 2.73
N PHE A 316 -0.52 12.58 2.29
CA PHE A 316 0.71 12.90 2.99
C PHE A 316 0.89 14.42 3.13
N PRO A 317 0.07 15.12 3.96
CA PRO A 317 0.24 16.54 4.20
C PRO A 317 1.69 16.90 4.55
N HIS A 318 2.15 18.06 4.11
CA HIS A 318 3.52 18.58 4.27
C HIS A 318 4.59 17.83 3.46
N THR A 319 4.20 16.99 2.50
CA THR A 319 5.13 16.33 1.58
C THR A 319 4.73 16.57 0.12
N GLY A 320 5.63 16.28 -0.82
CA GLY A 320 5.33 16.31 -2.26
C GLY A 320 4.60 15.07 -2.80
N HIS A 321 4.20 14.14 -1.92
CA HIS A 321 3.50 12.92 -2.33
C HIS A 321 1.99 13.13 -2.34
N VAL A 322 1.34 12.67 -3.39
CA VAL A 322 -0.12 12.67 -3.52
C VAL A 322 -0.62 11.29 -3.89
N GLU A 323 -1.81 10.95 -3.43
CA GLU A 323 -2.58 9.84 -3.97
C GLU A 323 -3.45 10.36 -5.11
N SER A 324 -3.57 9.58 -6.16
CA SER A 324 -4.39 9.89 -7.33
C SER A 324 -5.42 8.79 -7.57
N MET A 325 -6.54 9.13 -8.16
CA MET A 325 -7.56 8.16 -8.53
C MET A 325 -8.11 8.52 -9.90
N ALA A 326 -8.22 7.51 -10.77
CA ALA A 326 -8.77 7.66 -12.11
C ALA A 326 -9.89 6.65 -12.33
N VAL A 327 -10.89 7.03 -13.13
CA VAL A 327 -12.01 6.18 -13.53
C VAL A 327 -12.00 6.02 -15.04
N LEU A 328 -11.96 4.79 -15.51
CA LEU A 328 -11.98 4.47 -16.93
C LEU A 328 -13.16 3.54 -17.26
N VAL A 329 -13.70 3.70 -18.46
CA VAL A 329 -14.76 2.85 -19.00
C VAL A 329 -14.40 2.42 -20.43
N PRO A 330 -14.90 1.28 -20.92
CA PRO A 330 -14.71 0.88 -22.30
C PRO A 330 -15.24 1.93 -23.29
N GLY A 331 -14.49 2.19 -24.34
CA GLY A 331 -14.89 2.90 -25.53
C GLY A 331 -14.60 2.03 -26.76
N PRO A 332 -14.78 2.54 -27.98
CA PRO A 332 -14.39 1.82 -29.20
C PRO A 332 -12.88 1.58 -29.21
N LYS A 333 -12.47 0.36 -29.58
CA LYS A 333 -11.04 0.10 -29.81
C LYS A 333 -10.51 0.94 -30.95
N PRO A 334 -9.27 1.42 -30.88
CA PRO A 334 -8.64 2.08 -32.01
C PRO A 334 -8.62 1.14 -33.22
N ILE A 335 -8.96 1.67 -34.38
CA ILE A 335 -8.77 0.95 -35.65
C ILE A 335 -7.25 0.87 -35.84
N PRO A 336 -6.67 -0.33 -36.07
CA PRO A 336 -5.26 -0.45 -36.40
C PRO A 336 -4.99 0.50 -37.58
N SER A 337 -4.12 1.49 -37.41
CA SER A 337 -3.64 2.25 -38.57
C SER A 337 -2.99 1.24 -39.48
N GLU A 338 -3.48 1.12 -40.72
CA GLU A 338 -2.77 0.41 -41.77
C GLU A 338 -1.32 0.91 -41.73
N LYS A 339 -0.39 0.00 -41.52
CA LYS A 339 1.02 0.32 -41.44
C LYS A 339 1.38 1.17 -42.64
N ALA A 340 2.12 2.21 -42.41
CA ALA A 340 2.90 2.90 -43.44
C ALA A 340 4.02 1.96 -44.00
N GLU A 341 3.56 0.90 -44.66
CA GLU A 341 4.34 0.13 -45.63
C GLU A 341 4.02 0.78 -46.98
N ASP A 342 4.84 1.77 -47.36
CA ASP A 342 5.17 2.16 -48.75
C ASP A 342 5.81 3.54 -48.75
N LYS A 343 7.05 3.62 -48.32
CA LYS A 343 8.00 4.66 -48.81
C LYS A 343 9.45 4.19 -48.62
N ALA A 344 9.80 3.06 -49.19
CA ALA A 344 11.18 2.63 -49.31
C ALA A 344 11.46 1.91 -50.64
N GLU A 345 10.78 2.25 -51.70
CA GLU A 345 11.18 1.86 -53.05
C GLU A 345 10.88 2.99 -54.04
N SER A 346 11.73 3.99 -54.07
CA SER A 346 12.05 4.77 -55.25
C SER A 346 13.41 5.44 -55.04
N GLY A 347 14.43 4.59 -54.98
CA GLY A 347 15.80 5.00 -55.14
C GLY A 347 16.04 5.46 -56.56
N ASP A 348 16.10 6.73 -56.77
CA ASP A 348 16.54 7.38 -58.01
C ASP A 348 18.01 7.03 -58.24
N SER A 349 18.23 6.10 -59.16
CA SER A 349 19.51 5.79 -59.75
C SER A 349 19.84 6.87 -60.80
N ARG A 350 20.64 7.87 -60.47
CA ARG A 350 21.31 8.72 -61.45
C ARG A 350 22.73 8.22 -61.66
N PRO A 351 23.13 8.01 -62.93
CA PRO A 351 24.51 7.60 -63.20
C PRO A 351 25.46 8.80 -63.06
N ALA A 352 26.64 8.51 -62.51
CA ALA A 352 27.75 9.44 -62.47
C ALA A 352 28.29 9.61 -63.91
N GLU A 353 28.24 10.82 -64.48
CA GLU A 353 29.05 11.25 -65.63
C GLU A 353 30.31 11.95 -65.13
N ALA A 354 31.39 11.53 -65.71
CA ALA A 354 32.75 12.03 -65.50
C ALA A 354 32.98 13.40 -66.13
N ALA A 355 33.70 14.28 -65.43
CA ALA A 355 34.73 15.18 -65.94
C ALA A 355 35.56 15.74 -64.73
#